data_5e31ac6ef70c3aadaf9b939fe0044257
#
_entry.id   5e31ac6ef70c3aadaf9b939fe0044257
#
_cell.length_a   1.000
_cell.length_b   1.000
_cell.length_c   1.000
_cell.angle_alpha   90.00
_cell.angle_beta   90.00
_cell.angle_gamma   90.00
#
_symmetry.space_group_name_H-M   'P 1'
#
loop_
_entity.id
_entity.type
_entity.pdbx_description
1 polymer ?
#
loop_
_entity_poly.entity_id
_entity_poly.type
_entity_poly.pdbx_seq_one_letter_code
_entity_poly.pdbx_strand_id
1 'polypeptide(L)'
;MNIAFFGDSITQGDLGDSYVDLLQQQLPDHQLLNYGKNGDTIKSLYARIQRLKLPNRFDISFVWIGCNDIFVHVSKLFAVAKMITMQPWIRTMEEAERTYRDLLAFVSKKATHVFTVPPILIGEDTTNQYNQQLKQVSTMMQSISKNIENVTFIDLQKIFWKELETSTSSSYIPTAISGFVFDGLRCHSADDVNRCSKERGLQLTLDGVHLNSRGSQLATDTFYQYIIEKTDKNPK
;
A
#
# COMPACT_ATOMS: atom_id res chain seq x y z
N MET A 1 19.15 -8.23 -7.76
CA MET A 1 18.09 -7.55 -8.55
C MET A 1 17.82 -6.16 -7.99
N ASN A 2 17.31 -5.27 -8.83
CA ASN A 2 16.79 -3.95 -8.43
C ASN A 2 15.28 -4.04 -8.35
N ILE A 3 14.72 -3.92 -7.13
CA ILE A 3 13.30 -4.06 -6.85
C ILE A 3 12.75 -2.71 -6.38
N ALA A 4 11.78 -2.14 -7.09
CA ALA A 4 11.19 -0.86 -6.77
C ALA A 4 9.82 -1.02 -6.08
N PHE A 5 9.56 -0.20 -5.06
CA PHE A 5 8.27 -0.15 -4.35
C PHE A 5 7.66 1.24 -4.51
N PHE A 6 6.58 1.33 -5.28
CA PHE A 6 5.80 2.55 -5.50
C PHE A 6 4.53 2.52 -4.66
N GLY A 7 4.31 3.52 -3.84
CA GLY A 7 3.14 3.54 -2.97
C GLY A 7 2.99 4.81 -2.15
N ASP A 8 2.16 4.70 -1.13
CA ASP A 8 1.86 5.75 -0.18
C ASP A 8 2.62 5.59 1.16
N SER A 9 2.00 5.98 2.27
CA SER A 9 2.59 5.89 3.62
C SER A 9 2.88 4.47 4.08
N ILE A 10 2.09 3.48 3.65
CA ILE A 10 2.33 2.07 4.00
C ILE A 10 3.64 1.60 3.36
N THR A 11 3.92 2.04 2.13
CA THR A 11 5.18 1.74 1.44
C THR A 11 6.33 2.58 1.98
N GLN A 12 6.11 3.86 2.31
CA GLN A 12 7.16 4.72 2.88
C GLN A 12 7.68 4.15 4.20
N GLY A 13 6.78 3.65 5.07
CA GLY A 13 7.15 2.94 6.28
C GLY A 13 7.46 3.82 7.50
N ASP A 14 7.19 5.14 7.45
CA ASP A 14 7.42 6.06 8.58
C ASP A 14 6.39 5.91 9.71
N LEU A 15 5.22 5.37 9.38
CA LEU A 15 4.13 5.07 10.31
C LEU A 15 3.85 3.58 10.30
N GLY A 16 3.80 2.99 11.47
CA GLY A 16 3.66 1.55 11.61
C GLY A 16 5.00 0.83 11.45
N ASP A 17 4.93 -0.44 11.06
CA ASP A 17 6.11 -1.27 10.82
C ASP A 17 6.36 -1.41 9.31
N SER A 18 7.62 -1.32 8.87
CA SER A 18 7.99 -1.25 7.45
C SER A 18 8.16 -2.66 6.86
N TYR A 19 7.24 -3.06 5.99
CA TYR A 19 7.38 -4.31 5.23
C TYR A 19 8.57 -4.28 4.25
N VAL A 20 8.97 -3.10 3.77
CA VAL A 20 10.14 -2.97 2.86
C VAL A 20 11.43 -3.26 3.60
N ASP A 21 11.54 -2.78 4.86
CA ASP A 21 12.73 -3.04 5.69
C ASP A 21 12.82 -4.52 6.09
N LEU A 22 11.68 -5.15 6.40
CA LEU A 22 11.62 -6.60 6.66
C LEU A 22 12.02 -7.41 5.41
N LEU A 23 11.55 -7.02 4.22
CA LEU A 23 11.96 -7.64 2.96
C LEU A 23 13.46 -7.45 2.70
N GLN A 24 14.03 -6.26 2.97
CA GLN A 24 15.46 -6.03 2.78
C GLN A 24 16.31 -6.93 3.68
N GLN A 25 15.84 -7.22 4.90
CA GLN A 25 16.52 -8.17 5.79
C GLN A 25 16.49 -9.61 5.24
N GLN A 26 15.37 -10.01 4.60
CA GLN A 26 15.23 -11.34 3.98
C GLN A 26 15.93 -11.46 2.63
N LEU A 27 16.20 -10.34 1.96
CA LEU A 27 16.77 -10.25 0.62
C LEU A 27 18.05 -9.38 0.62
N PRO A 28 19.09 -9.72 1.39
CA PRO A 28 20.27 -8.86 1.58
C PRO A 28 21.06 -8.63 0.30
N ASP A 29 21.02 -9.57 -0.66
CA ASP A 29 21.73 -9.48 -1.94
C ASP A 29 20.94 -8.71 -3.01
N HIS A 30 19.79 -8.15 -2.68
CA HIS A 30 18.94 -7.40 -3.61
C HIS A 30 18.90 -5.93 -3.19
N GLN A 31 18.83 -5.04 -4.17
CA GLN A 31 18.65 -3.61 -3.92
C GLN A 31 17.16 -3.29 -3.94
N LEU A 32 16.60 -2.99 -2.78
CA LEU A 32 15.23 -2.54 -2.62
C LEU A 32 15.17 -1.01 -2.64
N LEU A 33 14.38 -0.45 -3.55
CA LEU A 33 14.27 0.98 -3.78
C LEU A 33 12.87 1.44 -3.38
N ASN A 34 12.77 2.10 -2.24
CA ASN A 34 11.50 2.58 -1.69
C ASN A 34 11.14 3.95 -2.28
N TYR A 35 10.07 3.99 -3.07
CA TYR A 35 9.46 5.20 -3.64
C TYR A 35 8.08 5.49 -3.02
N GLY A 36 7.82 5.03 -1.81
CA GLY A 36 6.65 5.40 -1.04
C GLY A 36 6.64 6.88 -0.67
N LYS A 37 5.46 7.47 -0.54
CA LYS A 37 5.29 8.85 -0.04
C LYS A 37 3.99 9.00 0.72
N ASN A 38 4.10 9.50 1.95
CA ASN A 38 2.97 9.74 2.84
C ASN A 38 1.85 10.49 2.13
N GLY A 39 0.65 9.92 2.21
CA GLY A 39 -0.55 10.52 1.67
C GLY A 39 -0.70 10.42 0.14
N ASP A 40 0.19 9.77 -0.61
CA ASP A 40 -0.02 9.64 -2.05
C ASP A 40 -1.33 8.92 -2.38
N THR A 41 -2.02 9.46 -3.37
CA THR A 41 -3.18 8.88 -4.06
C THR A 41 -2.72 8.27 -5.38
N ILE A 42 -3.55 7.52 -6.06
CA ILE A 42 -3.25 7.01 -7.42
C ILE A 42 -2.79 8.15 -8.33
N LYS A 43 -3.47 9.28 -8.27
CA LYS A 43 -3.20 10.45 -9.13
C LYS A 43 -1.92 11.18 -8.75
N SER A 44 -1.66 11.38 -7.45
CA SER A 44 -0.45 12.06 -7.00
C SER A 44 0.79 11.20 -7.17
N LEU A 45 0.71 9.88 -6.92
CA LEU A 45 1.78 8.94 -7.21
C LEU A 45 2.16 8.99 -8.69
N TYR A 46 1.18 8.87 -9.61
CA TYR A 46 1.44 8.90 -11.05
C TYR A 46 2.12 10.21 -11.48
N ALA A 47 1.58 11.35 -11.06
CA ALA A 47 2.17 12.66 -11.37
C ALA A 47 3.60 12.82 -10.79
N ARG A 48 3.87 12.23 -9.63
CA ARG A 48 5.18 12.30 -8.98
C ARG A 48 6.22 11.44 -9.68
N ILE A 49 5.91 10.18 -9.97
CA ILE A 49 6.91 9.24 -10.55
C ILE A 49 7.31 9.63 -11.97
N GLN A 50 6.46 10.32 -12.73
CA GLN A 50 6.80 10.88 -14.04
C GLN A 50 7.90 11.94 -13.98
N ARG A 51 8.07 12.61 -12.83
CA ARG A 51 9.05 13.68 -12.60
C ARG A 51 10.34 13.17 -11.95
N LEU A 52 10.31 11.95 -11.41
CA LEU A 52 11.51 11.36 -10.77
C LEU A 52 12.50 10.88 -11.82
N LYS A 53 13.78 11.05 -11.51
CA LYS A 53 14.88 10.41 -12.26
C LYS A 53 14.96 8.93 -11.84
N LEU A 54 14.08 8.13 -12.39
CA LEU A 54 14.08 6.69 -12.15
C LEU A 54 15.17 6.00 -12.98
N PRO A 55 15.72 4.88 -12.51
CA PRO A 55 16.56 3.99 -13.33
C PRO A 55 15.88 3.63 -14.65
N ASN A 56 16.67 3.27 -15.65
CA ASN A 56 16.14 2.90 -16.97
C ASN A 56 15.22 1.67 -16.87
N ARG A 57 15.59 0.72 -16.00
CA ARG A 57 14.81 -0.51 -15.80
C ARG A 57 15.01 -1.07 -14.40
N PHE A 58 13.93 -1.62 -13.84
CA PHE A 58 13.92 -2.45 -12.66
C PHE A 58 13.72 -3.93 -13.05
N ASP A 59 14.20 -4.85 -12.24
CA ASP A 59 13.89 -6.27 -12.41
C ASP A 59 12.45 -6.53 -12.01
N ILE A 60 12.05 -5.99 -10.86
CA ILE A 60 10.69 -6.12 -10.30
C ILE A 60 10.23 -4.74 -9.81
N SER A 61 8.95 -4.44 -9.98
CA SER A 61 8.31 -3.29 -9.34
C SER A 61 7.03 -3.70 -8.65
N PHE A 62 6.80 -3.18 -7.45
CA PHE A 62 5.54 -3.26 -6.74
C PHE A 62 4.82 -1.91 -6.82
N VAL A 63 3.49 -1.94 -7.02
CA VAL A 63 2.61 -0.77 -6.98
C VAL A 63 1.51 -1.03 -5.97
N TRP A 64 1.61 -0.42 -4.80
CA TRP A 64 0.63 -0.53 -3.71
C TRP A 64 0.08 0.83 -3.35
N ILE A 65 -1.15 1.13 -3.80
CA ILE A 65 -1.74 2.47 -3.75
C ILE A 65 -3.26 2.40 -3.72
N GLY A 66 -3.92 3.48 -3.31
CA GLY A 66 -5.37 3.67 -3.44
C GLY A 66 -6.11 3.83 -2.11
N CYS A 67 -5.45 3.59 -0.98
CA CYS A 67 -6.07 3.79 0.34
C CYS A 67 -6.46 5.25 0.54
N ASN A 68 -5.57 6.18 0.21
CA ASN A 68 -5.79 7.62 0.38
C ASN A 68 -6.88 8.18 -0.54
N ASP A 69 -7.17 7.55 -1.67
CA ASP A 69 -8.26 7.94 -2.55
C ASP A 69 -9.64 7.72 -1.91
N ILE A 70 -9.76 6.72 -1.02
CA ILE A 70 -10.97 6.49 -0.22
C ILE A 70 -10.90 7.26 1.11
N PHE A 71 -9.72 7.38 1.71
CA PHE A 71 -9.54 8.03 3.02
C PHE A 71 -9.94 9.52 3.02
N VAL A 72 -9.90 10.20 1.89
CA VAL A 72 -10.44 11.57 1.72
C VAL A 72 -11.95 11.66 2.05
N HIS A 73 -12.67 10.56 1.96
CA HIS A 73 -14.09 10.48 2.32
C HIS A 73 -14.31 10.12 3.80
N VAL A 74 -13.29 9.56 4.46
CA VAL A 74 -13.32 9.23 5.91
C VAL A 74 -13.12 10.50 6.74
N SER A 75 -12.14 11.33 6.36
CA SER A 75 -11.72 12.50 7.11
C SER A 75 -11.82 13.78 6.30
N LYS A 76 -12.77 14.65 6.68
CA LYS A 76 -12.90 16.00 6.08
C LYS A 76 -11.62 16.81 6.23
N LEU A 77 -10.92 16.66 7.36
CA LEU A 77 -9.67 17.37 7.62
C LEU A 77 -8.56 16.89 6.68
N PHE A 78 -8.51 15.59 6.39
CA PHE A 78 -7.57 15.04 5.40
C PHE A 78 -7.88 15.56 3.98
N ALA A 79 -9.15 15.62 3.59
CA ALA A 79 -9.56 16.22 2.32
C ALA A 79 -9.14 17.69 2.21
N VAL A 80 -9.33 18.50 3.28
CA VAL A 80 -8.89 19.90 3.34
C VAL A 80 -7.37 20.00 3.25
N ALA A 81 -6.61 19.15 3.96
CA ALA A 81 -5.15 19.12 3.87
C ALA A 81 -4.67 18.82 2.44
N LYS A 82 -5.34 17.89 1.73
CA LYS A 82 -5.08 17.62 0.31
C LYS A 82 -5.32 18.82 -0.58
N MET A 83 -6.39 19.57 -0.33
CA MET A 83 -6.69 20.80 -1.08
C MET A 83 -5.62 21.88 -0.84
N ILE A 84 -5.22 22.11 0.41
CA ILE A 84 -4.19 23.11 0.78
C ILE A 84 -2.84 22.74 0.16
N THR A 85 -2.46 21.47 0.19
CA THR A 85 -1.19 20.98 -0.38
C THR A 85 -1.25 20.77 -1.89
N MET A 86 -2.38 21.08 -2.54
CA MET A 86 -2.64 20.86 -3.97
C MET A 86 -2.32 19.42 -4.41
N GLN A 87 -2.46 18.46 -3.51
CA GLN A 87 -2.31 17.05 -3.85
C GLN A 87 -3.59 16.53 -4.52
N PRO A 88 -3.55 16.09 -5.78
CA PRO A 88 -4.72 15.60 -6.47
C PRO A 88 -5.14 14.23 -5.95
N TRP A 89 -6.44 13.95 -5.92
CA TRP A 89 -7.01 12.64 -5.64
C TRP A 89 -8.08 12.29 -6.69
N ILE A 90 -8.46 11.04 -6.74
CA ILE A 90 -9.50 10.53 -7.64
C ILE A 90 -10.88 10.96 -7.13
N ARG A 91 -11.73 11.42 -8.02
CA ARG A 91 -13.09 11.88 -7.69
C ARG A 91 -14.18 10.95 -8.20
N THR A 92 -13.92 10.18 -9.26
CA THR A 92 -14.86 9.21 -9.83
C THR A 92 -14.15 7.89 -10.13
N MET A 93 -14.90 6.80 -10.25
CA MET A 93 -14.35 5.49 -10.58
C MET A 93 -13.75 5.48 -12.00
N GLU A 94 -14.33 6.19 -12.93
CA GLU A 94 -13.82 6.33 -14.31
C GLU A 94 -12.46 7.05 -14.32
N GLU A 95 -12.30 8.07 -13.47
CA GLU A 95 -11.02 8.75 -13.30
C GLU A 95 -9.98 7.81 -12.65
N ALA A 96 -10.40 7.01 -11.66
CA ALA A 96 -9.56 5.99 -11.04
C ALA A 96 -9.05 4.99 -12.07
N GLU A 97 -9.96 4.43 -12.87
CA GLU A 97 -9.64 3.43 -13.89
C GLU A 97 -8.65 3.98 -14.92
N ARG A 98 -8.91 5.16 -15.47
CA ARG A 98 -8.03 5.80 -16.44
C ARG A 98 -6.65 6.09 -15.85
N THR A 99 -6.60 6.74 -14.69
CA THR A 99 -5.33 7.13 -14.06
C THR A 99 -4.51 5.91 -13.64
N TYR A 100 -5.17 4.87 -13.12
CA TYR A 100 -4.48 3.64 -12.74
C TYR A 100 -3.95 2.87 -13.95
N ARG A 101 -4.68 2.83 -15.06
CA ARG A 101 -4.23 2.28 -16.34
C ARG A 101 -2.96 2.99 -16.83
N ASP A 102 -2.97 4.32 -16.79
CA ASP A 102 -1.81 5.15 -17.19
C ASP A 102 -0.61 4.92 -16.27
N LEU A 103 -0.84 4.84 -14.95
CA LEU A 103 0.19 4.50 -13.95
C LEU A 103 0.83 3.14 -14.26
N LEU A 104 0.03 2.10 -14.46
CA LEU A 104 0.53 0.75 -14.76
C LEU A 104 1.25 0.71 -16.10
N ALA A 105 0.72 1.36 -17.15
CA ALA A 105 1.37 1.47 -18.44
C ALA A 105 2.73 2.18 -18.36
N PHE A 106 2.89 3.15 -17.46
CA PHE A 106 4.16 3.81 -17.20
C PHE A 106 5.15 2.89 -16.48
N VAL A 107 4.72 2.23 -15.38
CA VAL A 107 5.59 1.37 -14.58
C VAL A 107 5.96 0.09 -15.34
N SER A 108 5.04 -0.49 -16.11
CA SER A 108 5.29 -1.71 -16.89
C SER A 108 6.37 -1.54 -17.95
N LYS A 109 6.55 -0.32 -18.50
CA LYS A 109 7.65 0.00 -19.42
C LYS A 109 9.00 0.10 -18.70
N LYS A 110 9.01 0.26 -17.38
CA LYS A 110 10.21 0.46 -16.58
C LYS A 110 10.61 -0.77 -15.75
N ALA A 111 9.85 -1.85 -15.81
CA ALA A 111 10.15 -3.06 -15.06
C ALA A 111 9.97 -4.32 -15.91
N THR A 112 10.77 -5.35 -15.62
CA THR A 112 10.61 -6.66 -16.25
C THR A 112 9.31 -7.32 -15.77
N HIS A 113 9.04 -7.23 -14.46
CA HIS A 113 7.80 -7.69 -13.85
C HIS A 113 7.23 -6.61 -12.95
N VAL A 114 5.91 -6.44 -12.97
CA VAL A 114 5.17 -5.54 -12.09
C VAL A 114 4.18 -6.32 -11.28
N PHE A 115 4.22 -6.17 -9.97
CA PHE A 115 3.21 -6.66 -9.06
C PHE A 115 2.34 -5.49 -8.62
N THR A 116 1.04 -5.63 -8.79
CA THR A 116 0.08 -4.65 -8.31
C THR A 116 -0.66 -5.17 -7.10
N VAL A 117 -0.81 -4.31 -6.11
CA VAL A 117 -1.39 -4.62 -4.81
C VAL A 117 -2.54 -3.65 -4.54
N PRO A 118 -3.74 -4.13 -4.24
CA PRO A 118 -4.87 -3.26 -3.93
C PRO A 118 -4.71 -2.66 -2.52
N PRO A 119 -5.40 -1.54 -2.23
CA PRO A 119 -5.53 -1.06 -0.87
C PRO A 119 -6.24 -2.10 0.00
N ILE A 120 -5.77 -2.30 1.23
CA ILE A 120 -6.18 -3.44 2.06
C ILE A 120 -7.31 -3.13 3.04
N LEU A 121 -7.15 -2.07 3.87
CA LEU A 121 -8.04 -1.79 4.99
C LEU A 121 -8.18 -0.28 5.25
N ILE A 122 -9.36 0.11 5.71
CA ILE A 122 -9.64 1.33 6.47
C ILE A 122 -10.48 0.89 7.68
N GLY A 123 -9.82 0.67 8.83
CA GLY A 123 -10.35 -0.07 9.95
C GLY A 123 -10.41 -1.58 9.68
N GLU A 124 -10.36 -2.38 10.73
CA GLU A 124 -10.31 -3.85 10.60
C GLU A 124 -11.70 -4.52 10.55
N ASP A 125 -12.78 -3.76 10.64
CA ASP A 125 -14.12 -4.23 10.29
C ASP A 125 -14.27 -4.27 8.76
N THR A 126 -14.14 -5.46 8.17
CA THR A 126 -14.21 -5.66 6.71
C THR A 126 -15.56 -5.34 6.11
N THR A 127 -16.63 -5.23 6.95
CA THR A 127 -17.99 -4.94 6.52
C THR A 127 -18.30 -3.44 6.44
N ASN A 128 -17.42 -2.58 6.97
CA ASN A 128 -17.63 -1.15 6.95
C ASN A 128 -17.67 -0.58 5.52
N GLN A 129 -18.36 0.55 5.36
CA GLN A 129 -18.58 1.17 4.04
C GLN A 129 -17.29 1.51 3.27
N TYR A 130 -16.20 1.85 3.96
CA TYR A 130 -14.94 2.22 3.33
C TYR A 130 -14.22 0.99 2.78
N ASN A 131 -14.22 -0.11 3.53
CA ASN A 131 -13.68 -1.38 3.07
C ASN A 131 -14.46 -1.93 1.87
N GLN A 132 -15.79 -1.71 1.81
CA GLN A 132 -16.58 -2.04 0.62
C GLN A 132 -16.21 -1.18 -0.60
N GLN A 133 -15.86 0.10 -0.40
CA GLN A 133 -15.32 0.95 -1.48
C GLN A 133 -13.92 0.49 -1.91
N LEU A 134 -13.03 0.14 -0.97
CA LEU A 134 -11.72 -0.44 -1.29
C LEU A 134 -11.85 -1.73 -2.10
N LYS A 135 -12.85 -2.57 -1.83
CA LYS A 135 -13.13 -3.77 -2.62
C LYS A 135 -13.50 -3.44 -4.08
N GLN A 136 -14.26 -2.37 -4.32
CA GLN A 136 -14.56 -1.92 -5.68
C GLN A 136 -13.28 -1.46 -6.40
N VAL A 137 -12.42 -0.71 -5.71
CA VAL A 137 -11.10 -0.30 -6.23
C VAL A 137 -10.23 -1.52 -6.53
N SER A 138 -10.18 -2.51 -5.63
CA SER A 138 -9.46 -3.77 -5.83
C SER A 138 -9.93 -4.51 -7.09
N THR A 139 -11.24 -4.62 -7.29
CA THR A 139 -11.83 -5.25 -8.48
C THR A 139 -11.43 -4.53 -9.77
N MET A 140 -11.48 -3.21 -9.78
CA MET A 140 -11.03 -2.39 -10.90
C MET A 140 -9.55 -2.60 -11.20
N MET A 141 -8.69 -2.56 -10.16
CA MET A 141 -7.24 -2.79 -10.30
C MET A 141 -6.93 -4.19 -10.87
N GLN A 142 -7.62 -5.23 -10.36
CA GLN A 142 -7.47 -6.59 -10.88
C GLN A 142 -7.86 -6.71 -12.35
N SER A 143 -8.96 -6.06 -12.75
CA SER A 143 -9.43 -6.06 -14.15
C SER A 143 -8.41 -5.41 -15.08
N ILE A 144 -7.81 -4.28 -14.67
CA ILE A 144 -6.80 -3.57 -15.48
C ILE A 144 -5.53 -4.42 -15.60
N SER A 145 -5.07 -5.00 -14.48
CA SER A 145 -3.83 -5.77 -14.41
C SER A 145 -3.82 -6.97 -15.36
N LYS A 146 -4.95 -7.65 -15.52
CA LYS A 146 -5.11 -8.80 -16.42
C LYS A 146 -4.84 -8.48 -17.90
N ASN A 147 -4.91 -7.22 -18.28
CA ASN A 147 -4.76 -6.77 -19.67
C ASN A 147 -3.33 -6.30 -20.01
N ILE A 148 -2.37 -6.43 -19.08
CA ILE A 148 -0.97 -6.00 -19.28
C ILE A 148 -0.07 -7.22 -19.01
N GLU A 149 0.67 -7.65 -20.02
CA GLU A 149 1.40 -8.93 -20.06
C GLU A 149 2.37 -9.13 -18.88
N ASN A 150 3.16 -8.11 -18.54
CA ASN A 150 4.14 -8.21 -17.45
C ASN A 150 3.64 -7.75 -16.09
N VAL A 151 2.31 -7.63 -15.92
CA VAL A 151 1.67 -7.22 -14.66
C VAL A 151 0.95 -8.41 -14.02
N THR A 152 1.22 -8.63 -12.75
CA THR A 152 0.56 -9.64 -11.91
C THR A 152 -0.14 -8.95 -10.75
N PHE A 153 -1.43 -9.24 -10.55
CA PHE A 153 -2.20 -8.75 -9.41
C PHE A 153 -2.03 -9.68 -8.20
N ILE A 154 -1.64 -9.11 -7.06
CA ILE A 154 -1.57 -9.79 -5.76
C ILE A 154 -2.76 -9.38 -4.93
N ASP A 155 -3.69 -10.28 -4.67
CA ASP A 155 -4.87 -10.00 -3.85
C ASP A 155 -4.54 -10.01 -2.35
N LEU A 156 -3.69 -9.06 -1.92
CA LEU A 156 -3.29 -8.91 -0.53
C LEU A 156 -4.49 -8.52 0.36
N GLN A 157 -5.48 -7.80 -0.19
CA GLN A 157 -6.71 -7.46 0.52
C GLN A 157 -7.43 -8.73 0.99
N LYS A 158 -7.60 -9.72 0.11
CA LYS A 158 -8.23 -11.00 0.44
C LYS A 158 -7.43 -11.76 1.51
N ILE A 159 -6.10 -11.71 1.46
CA ILE A 159 -5.23 -12.37 2.46
C ILE A 159 -5.45 -11.73 3.83
N PHE A 160 -5.44 -10.40 3.91
CA PHE A 160 -5.69 -9.66 5.17
C PHE A 160 -7.10 -9.90 5.71
N TRP A 161 -8.11 -9.89 4.86
CA TRP A 161 -9.49 -10.12 5.29
C TRP A 161 -9.68 -11.53 5.84
N LYS A 162 -9.10 -12.53 5.19
CA LYS A 162 -9.13 -13.92 5.70
C LYS A 162 -8.48 -14.05 7.07
N GLU A 163 -7.38 -13.34 7.31
CA GLU A 163 -6.71 -13.33 8.60
C GLU A 163 -7.60 -12.72 9.69
N LEU A 164 -8.38 -11.69 9.36
CA LEU A 164 -9.33 -11.05 10.28
C LEU A 164 -10.58 -11.89 10.56
N GLU A 165 -11.00 -12.79 9.65
CA GLU A 165 -12.15 -13.70 9.88
C GLU A 165 -11.97 -14.57 11.14
N THR A 166 -10.72 -14.89 11.48
CA THR A 166 -10.38 -15.75 12.63
C THR A 166 -10.10 -14.98 13.92
N SER A 167 -10.18 -13.66 13.89
CA SER A 167 -9.80 -12.78 14.99
C SER A 167 -10.95 -11.82 15.38
N THR A 168 -10.89 -11.31 16.61
CA THR A 168 -11.80 -10.27 17.06
C THR A 168 -11.06 -8.93 17.00
N SER A 169 -11.40 -8.11 16.04
CA SER A 169 -10.86 -6.75 15.89
C SER A 169 -11.90 -5.70 16.28
N SER A 170 -11.43 -4.54 16.73
CA SER A 170 -12.30 -3.40 17.01
C SER A 170 -12.73 -2.70 15.73
N SER A 171 -13.82 -1.93 15.80
CA SER A 171 -14.29 -1.06 14.72
C SER A 171 -13.54 0.29 14.66
N TYR A 172 -12.32 0.37 15.22
CA TYR A 172 -11.54 1.60 15.26
C TYR A 172 -11.19 2.07 13.83
N ILE A 173 -11.50 3.34 13.55
CA ILE A 173 -11.11 4.03 12.32
C ILE A 173 -10.54 5.41 12.71
N PRO A 174 -9.35 5.79 12.22
CA PRO A 174 -8.79 7.10 12.50
C PRO A 174 -9.58 8.18 11.75
N THR A 175 -10.29 9.04 12.48
CA THR A 175 -11.09 10.12 11.87
C THR A 175 -10.35 11.46 11.83
N ALA A 176 -9.26 11.60 12.60
CA ALA A 176 -8.52 12.82 12.73
C ALA A 176 -7.05 12.66 12.33
N ILE A 177 -6.51 13.61 11.56
CA ILE A 177 -5.07 13.69 11.22
C ILE A 177 -4.21 13.76 12.49
N SER A 178 -4.72 14.37 13.57
CA SER A 178 -4.02 14.41 14.86
C SER A 178 -3.65 13.01 15.37
N GLY A 179 -4.46 11.99 15.09
CA GLY A 179 -4.12 10.60 15.42
C GLY A 179 -2.82 10.16 14.77
N PHE A 180 -2.66 10.38 13.48
CA PHE A 180 -1.44 10.01 12.74
C PHE A 180 -0.21 10.81 13.21
N VAL A 181 -0.39 12.09 13.55
CA VAL A 181 0.71 12.90 14.12
C VAL A 181 1.10 12.39 15.50
N PHE A 182 0.13 12.06 16.35
CA PHE A 182 0.40 11.48 17.67
C PHE A 182 1.07 10.12 17.57
N ASP A 183 0.65 9.29 16.62
CA ASP A 183 1.26 7.97 16.39
C ASP A 183 2.71 8.12 15.91
N GLY A 184 2.99 9.05 15.00
CA GLY A 184 4.35 9.38 14.58
C GLY A 184 5.26 9.90 15.71
N LEU A 185 4.66 10.49 16.77
CA LEU A 185 5.40 10.97 17.94
C LEU A 185 5.53 9.93 19.06
N ARG A 186 4.70 8.87 19.08
CA ARG A 186 4.66 7.86 20.14
C ARG A 186 5.17 6.50 19.72
N CYS A 187 5.12 6.18 18.45
CA CYS A 187 5.43 4.86 17.92
C CYS A 187 6.75 4.93 17.16
N HIS A 188 7.88 4.84 17.89
CA HIS A 188 9.23 4.88 17.35
C HIS A 188 9.88 3.51 17.18
N SER A 189 9.25 2.49 17.72
CA SER A 189 9.72 1.10 17.64
C SER A 189 8.57 0.16 17.31
N ALA A 190 8.88 -1.03 16.84
CA ALA A 190 7.89 -2.10 16.61
C ALA A 190 7.09 -2.42 17.89
N ASP A 191 7.72 -2.37 19.06
CA ASP A 191 7.05 -2.60 20.34
C ASP A 191 6.03 -1.50 20.66
N ASP A 192 6.35 -0.23 20.37
CA ASP A 192 5.42 0.88 20.55
C ASP A 192 4.23 0.75 19.59
N VAL A 193 4.50 0.43 18.32
CA VAL A 193 3.48 0.17 17.30
C VAL A 193 2.52 -0.94 17.77
N ASN A 194 3.07 -2.07 18.22
CA ASN A 194 2.27 -3.21 18.67
C ASN A 194 1.48 -2.90 19.96
N ARG A 195 2.04 -2.12 20.88
CA ARG A 195 1.32 -1.63 22.06
C ARG A 195 0.14 -0.75 21.68
N CYS A 196 0.35 0.26 20.84
CA CYS A 196 -0.72 1.15 20.38
C CYS A 196 -1.80 0.39 19.59
N SER A 197 -1.42 -0.56 18.74
CA SER A 197 -2.32 -1.48 18.03
C SER A 197 -3.22 -2.25 19.02
N LYS A 198 -2.60 -2.86 20.02
CA LYS A 198 -3.29 -3.65 21.06
C LYS A 198 -4.25 -2.79 21.90
N GLU A 199 -3.83 -1.58 22.30
CA GLU A 199 -4.68 -0.63 23.04
C GLU A 199 -5.95 -0.26 22.26
N ARG A 200 -5.89 -0.29 20.92
CA ARG A 200 -7.02 -0.02 20.00
C ARG A 200 -7.82 -1.28 19.65
N GLY A 201 -7.39 -2.44 20.10
CA GLY A 201 -8.00 -3.73 19.77
C GLY A 201 -7.83 -4.13 18.32
N LEU A 202 -6.72 -3.71 17.68
CA LEU A 202 -6.38 -4.01 16.30
C LEU A 202 -5.44 -5.21 16.21
N GLN A 203 -5.50 -5.96 15.11
CA GLN A 203 -4.77 -7.21 14.89
C GLN A 203 -3.62 -7.07 13.89
N LEU A 204 -3.83 -6.32 12.80
CA LEU A 204 -2.93 -6.22 11.66
C LEU A 204 -2.41 -4.80 11.42
N THR A 205 -3.04 -3.81 12.07
CA THR A 205 -2.75 -2.39 11.84
C THR A 205 -2.44 -1.66 13.14
N LEU A 206 -1.67 -0.59 13.05
CA LEU A 206 -1.44 0.36 14.14
C LEU A 206 -2.71 1.19 14.44
N ASP A 207 -3.38 1.63 13.38
CA ASP A 207 -4.41 2.67 13.43
C ASP A 207 -5.60 2.41 12.49
N GLY A 208 -5.73 1.18 11.99
CA GLY A 208 -6.74 0.79 11.02
C GLY A 208 -6.30 0.99 9.56
N VAL A 209 -5.10 1.54 9.31
CA VAL A 209 -4.53 1.77 7.96
C VAL A 209 -3.08 1.30 7.88
N HIS A 210 -2.19 1.86 8.73
CA HIS A 210 -0.77 1.55 8.75
C HIS A 210 -0.53 0.22 9.46
N LEU A 211 0.42 -0.55 8.96
CA LEU A 211 0.66 -1.92 9.44
C LEU A 211 1.31 -1.93 10.83
N ASN A 212 0.89 -2.88 11.67
CA ASN A 212 1.69 -3.30 12.82
C ASN A 212 2.64 -4.44 12.39
N SER A 213 3.43 -4.99 13.33
CA SER A 213 4.41 -6.03 13.00
C SER A 213 3.79 -7.26 12.35
N ARG A 214 2.59 -7.69 12.78
CA ARG A 214 1.91 -8.83 12.18
C ARG A 214 1.43 -8.54 10.76
N GLY A 215 0.85 -7.37 10.52
CA GLY A 215 0.45 -6.94 9.19
C GLY A 215 1.63 -6.78 8.24
N SER A 216 2.72 -6.18 8.72
CA SER A 216 3.97 -6.05 7.93
C SER A 216 4.59 -7.39 7.60
N GLN A 217 4.63 -8.33 8.55
CA GLN A 217 5.12 -9.68 8.31
C GLN A 217 4.27 -10.41 7.26
N LEU A 218 2.94 -10.30 7.34
CA LEU A 218 2.02 -10.92 6.37
C LEU A 218 2.23 -10.39 4.96
N ALA A 219 2.44 -9.06 4.81
CA ALA A 219 2.77 -8.45 3.52
C ALA A 219 4.15 -8.88 3.03
N THR A 220 5.16 -8.89 3.92
CA THR A 220 6.52 -9.33 3.63
C THR A 220 6.56 -10.76 3.11
N ASP A 221 5.95 -11.70 3.83
CA ASP A 221 5.92 -13.13 3.46
C ASP A 221 5.23 -13.31 2.10
N THR A 222 4.13 -12.60 1.87
CA THR A 222 3.43 -12.63 0.59
C THR A 222 4.34 -12.14 -0.53
N PHE A 223 4.97 -10.97 -0.39
CA PHE A 223 5.81 -10.40 -1.47
C PHE A 223 7.08 -11.20 -1.68
N TYR A 224 7.68 -11.72 -0.61
CA TYR A 224 8.84 -12.60 -0.69
C TYR A 224 8.58 -13.80 -1.60
N GLN A 225 7.45 -14.50 -1.42
CA GLN A 225 7.08 -15.64 -2.26
C GLN A 225 7.00 -15.25 -3.75
N TYR A 226 6.35 -14.14 -4.08
CA TYR A 226 6.27 -13.66 -5.47
C TYR A 226 7.63 -13.26 -6.05
N ILE A 227 8.54 -12.70 -5.24
CA ILE A 227 9.90 -12.36 -5.66
C ILE A 227 10.70 -13.63 -5.96
N ILE A 228 10.69 -14.62 -5.07
CA ILE A 228 11.43 -15.87 -5.24
C ILE A 228 10.93 -16.65 -6.47
N GLU A 229 9.62 -16.74 -6.68
CA GLU A 229 9.06 -17.37 -7.88
C GLU A 229 9.56 -16.78 -9.20
N LYS A 230 9.89 -15.47 -9.21
CA LYS A 230 10.47 -14.81 -10.40
C LYS A 230 11.98 -14.99 -10.48
N THR A 231 12.66 -15.14 -9.36
CA THR A 231 14.10 -15.41 -9.31
C THR A 231 14.42 -16.80 -9.83
N ASP A 232 13.66 -17.81 -9.38
CA ASP A 232 13.88 -19.22 -9.72
C ASP A 232 13.56 -19.53 -11.20
N LYS A 233 12.67 -18.77 -11.82
CA LYS A 233 12.31 -18.93 -13.24
C LYS A 233 13.31 -18.24 -14.19
N ASN A 234 14.24 -17.44 -13.68
CA ASN A 234 15.31 -16.79 -14.45
C ASN A 234 16.68 -17.00 -13.76
N PRO A 235 17.21 -18.24 -13.67
CA PRO A 235 18.58 -18.44 -13.22
C PRO A 235 19.51 -17.73 -14.20
N LYS A 236 20.40 -16.89 -13.67
CA LYS A 236 21.43 -16.18 -14.46
C LYS A 236 22.38 -17.15 -15.13
#